data_7d00aa72cd09fb7babc2e432f4833011
#
_entry.id   7d00aa72cd09fb7babc2e432f4833011
#
_cell.length_a   1.000
_cell.length_b   1.000
_cell.length_c   1.000
_cell.angle_alpha   90.00
_cell.angle_beta   90.00
_cell.angle_gamma   90.00
#
_symmetry.space_group_name_H-M   'P 1'
#
loop_
_entity.id
_entity.type
_entity.pdbx_description
1 polymer ?
#
loop_
_entity_poly.entity_id
_entity_poly.type
_entity_poly.pdbx_seq_one_letter_code
_entity_poly.pdbx_strand_id
1 'polypeptide(L)'
;MKKINKNKTTETASPKGMRDLLNEEYYAFQGFFEKAQEVAVYYGFKPIDTPIMEHEEIFTTTIGEGTDIVDKEMYTLKTKGGDHLALRPEHTASLMRAYIEHGMQNMPQPVMFYQYGPVFRHDKPQRGRYRQFWQFDLDCLGNEKSIMDALVIKTGMTILEEAGAENLSIDINSIGDKECRNGYIRELTSYYRKNIGGLAAIDRERLKTNPLRILDSKEEKTKEINIGAPDAVSFLCASCKKHFKEVLEYLEEMGIQYNINKCLVRGLSYYTRTVFEIIDNEEGETKGMAIAGGGRYDYLAKQLGSKKDVPAVGISISADRILLMPWYKNLSPRILKKPKIYFIQLGSEAKLKSLNIIEILRKAHIPIAQSLSKDSLGSQLAIAEKLAIPYAIIFGVKEALENSVIVRDMSNRSQN
;
A
#
# COMPACT_ATOMS: atom_id res chain seq x y z
N MET A 1 29.30 36.46 -2.70
CA MET A 1 28.81 35.87 -3.92
C MET A 1 29.52 34.55 -4.18
N LYS A 2 28.89 33.40 -3.87
CA LYS A 2 29.45 32.08 -4.22
C LYS A 2 29.27 31.84 -5.72
N LYS A 3 30.37 31.60 -6.45
CA LYS A 3 30.35 31.24 -7.87
C LYS A 3 29.56 29.94 -8.04
N ILE A 4 28.42 30.01 -8.73
CA ILE A 4 27.67 28.84 -9.16
C ILE A 4 28.51 28.14 -10.22
N ASN A 5 28.93 26.93 -9.92
CA ASN A 5 29.73 26.09 -10.82
C ASN A 5 28.80 25.60 -11.95
N LYS A 6 28.96 26.17 -13.15
CA LYS A 6 28.08 25.97 -14.33
C LYS A 6 28.23 24.59 -15.04
N ASN A 7 28.97 23.65 -14.48
CA ASN A 7 29.29 22.34 -15.11
C ASN A 7 28.79 21.12 -14.32
N LYS A 8 27.68 21.21 -13.59
CA LYS A 8 26.94 20.01 -13.23
C LYS A 8 25.87 19.79 -14.30
N THR A 9 26.08 18.82 -15.17
CA THR A 9 25.00 18.20 -15.92
C THR A 9 23.91 17.84 -14.94
N THR A 10 22.73 18.44 -15.10
CA THR A 10 21.55 18.11 -14.29
C THR A 10 21.29 16.62 -14.52
N GLU A 11 21.39 15.79 -13.48
CA GLU A 11 20.99 14.38 -13.58
C GLU A 11 19.51 14.37 -13.97
N THR A 12 19.21 13.90 -15.18
CA THR A 12 17.84 13.73 -15.68
C THR A 12 17.29 12.36 -15.25
N ALA A 13 17.41 12.04 -13.95
CA ALA A 13 16.96 10.81 -13.36
C ALA A 13 16.02 11.11 -12.17
N SER A 14 15.10 10.20 -11.88
CA SER A 14 14.25 10.29 -10.70
C SER A 14 15.10 10.28 -9.41
N PRO A 15 14.64 10.91 -8.32
CA PRO A 15 15.35 10.88 -7.05
C PRO A 15 15.62 9.45 -6.58
N LYS A 16 16.78 9.22 -5.94
CA LYS A 16 17.18 7.90 -5.45
C LYS A 16 16.09 7.28 -4.56
N GLY A 17 15.64 6.08 -4.90
CA GLY A 17 14.58 5.35 -4.18
C GLY A 17 13.16 5.75 -4.58
N MET A 18 13.01 6.60 -5.58
CA MET A 18 11.75 6.90 -6.24
C MET A 18 11.83 6.43 -7.70
N ARG A 19 10.68 6.15 -8.32
CA ARG A 19 10.61 5.67 -9.70
C ARG A 19 9.35 6.17 -10.40
N ASP A 20 9.42 6.21 -11.72
CA ASP A 20 8.25 6.39 -12.57
C ASP A 20 7.52 5.05 -12.73
N LEU A 21 6.21 5.07 -12.66
CA LEU A 21 5.37 3.92 -13.01
C LEU A 21 4.92 4.09 -14.46
N LEU A 22 5.32 3.17 -15.34
CA LEU A 22 5.06 3.28 -16.77
C LEU A 22 4.31 2.07 -17.30
N ASN A 23 3.45 2.31 -18.31
CA ASN A 23 2.81 1.27 -19.12
C ASN A 23 2.17 0.13 -18.30
N GLU A 24 2.67 -1.08 -18.47
CA GLU A 24 2.13 -2.30 -17.85
C GLU A 24 2.22 -2.27 -16.33
N GLU A 25 3.31 -1.74 -15.76
CA GLU A 25 3.46 -1.60 -14.32
C GLU A 25 2.40 -0.64 -13.75
N TYR A 26 2.16 0.50 -14.41
CA TYR A 26 1.10 1.42 -14.01
C TYR A 26 -0.28 0.76 -14.02
N TYR A 27 -0.59 0.00 -15.09
CA TYR A 27 -1.86 -0.72 -15.18
C TYR A 27 -1.97 -1.83 -14.14
N ALA A 28 -0.88 -2.52 -13.81
CA ALA A 28 -0.87 -3.51 -12.74
C ALA A 28 -1.20 -2.89 -11.37
N PHE A 29 -0.65 -1.71 -11.07
CA PHE A 29 -1.04 -0.94 -9.88
C PHE A 29 -2.53 -0.59 -9.89
N GLN A 30 -3.04 -0.04 -11.00
CA GLN A 30 -4.45 0.34 -11.11
C GLN A 30 -5.37 -0.89 -10.95
N GLY A 31 -5.03 -2.01 -11.57
CA GLY A 31 -5.81 -3.25 -11.45
C GLY A 31 -5.84 -3.78 -10.02
N PHE A 32 -4.72 -3.73 -9.30
CA PHE A 32 -4.66 -4.09 -7.88
C PHE A 32 -5.59 -3.18 -7.04
N PHE A 33 -5.49 -1.86 -7.21
CA PHE A 33 -6.31 -0.92 -6.43
C PHE A 33 -7.80 -1.04 -6.75
N GLU A 34 -8.18 -1.25 -8.01
CA GLU A 34 -9.59 -1.51 -8.37
C GLU A 34 -10.12 -2.76 -7.67
N LYS A 35 -9.34 -3.84 -7.64
CA LYS A 35 -9.72 -5.08 -6.96
C LYS A 35 -9.80 -4.89 -5.45
N ALA A 36 -8.81 -4.24 -4.85
CA ALA A 36 -8.79 -3.96 -3.42
C ALA A 36 -9.98 -3.09 -2.98
N GLN A 37 -10.34 -2.08 -3.77
CA GLN A 37 -11.54 -1.26 -3.55
C GLN A 37 -12.83 -2.08 -3.65
N GLU A 38 -12.95 -2.97 -4.64
CA GLU A 38 -14.10 -3.84 -4.79
C GLU A 38 -14.33 -4.70 -3.53
N VAL A 39 -13.29 -5.32 -3.02
CA VAL A 39 -13.33 -6.11 -1.78
C VAL A 39 -13.65 -5.22 -0.58
N ALA A 40 -12.99 -4.08 -0.42
CA ALA A 40 -13.23 -3.16 0.69
C ALA A 40 -14.69 -2.70 0.74
N VAL A 41 -15.25 -2.30 -0.39
CA VAL A 41 -16.67 -1.88 -0.50
C VAL A 41 -17.62 -3.02 -0.14
N TYR A 42 -17.31 -4.26 -0.54
CA TYR A 42 -18.11 -5.43 -0.19
C TYR A 42 -18.20 -5.63 1.34
N TYR A 43 -17.10 -5.39 2.05
CA TYR A 43 -17.04 -5.47 3.52
C TYR A 43 -17.52 -4.18 4.23
N GLY A 44 -18.05 -3.20 3.49
CA GLY A 44 -18.67 -1.99 4.04
C GLY A 44 -17.72 -0.82 4.28
N PHE A 45 -16.47 -0.89 3.82
CA PHE A 45 -15.54 0.23 3.88
C PHE A 45 -15.91 1.30 2.84
N LYS A 46 -15.72 2.56 3.19
CA LYS A 46 -15.97 3.73 2.33
C LYS A 46 -14.66 4.40 1.94
N PRO A 47 -14.59 5.05 0.78
CA PRO A 47 -13.38 5.76 0.39
C PRO A 47 -13.15 7.00 1.25
N ILE A 48 -11.88 7.27 1.54
CA ILE A 48 -11.39 8.56 2.03
C ILE A 48 -10.05 8.84 1.36
N ASP A 49 -9.73 10.12 1.14
CA ASP A 49 -8.42 10.56 0.71
C ASP A 49 -7.99 11.74 1.58
N THR A 50 -6.81 11.64 2.17
CA THR A 50 -6.24 12.66 3.03
C THR A 50 -5.09 13.37 2.32
N PRO A 51 -4.76 14.63 2.66
CA PRO A 51 -3.65 15.33 2.05
C PRO A 51 -2.34 14.55 2.08
N ILE A 52 -1.54 14.67 1.02
CA ILE A 52 -0.19 14.06 0.96
C ILE A 52 0.78 14.80 1.91
N MET A 53 0.57 16.11 2.08
CA MET A 53 1.30 16.92 3.04
C MET A 53 0.41 17.26 4.21
N GLU A 54 0.93 17.07 5.42
CA GLU A 54 0.28 17.37 6.69
C GLU A 54 1.19 18.21 7.58
N HIS A 55 0.66 18.77 8.66
CA HIS A 55 1.50 19.35 9.70
C HIS A 55 2.44 18.30 10.28
N GLU A 56 3.73 18.63 10.37
CA GLU A 56 4.78 17.73 10.90
C GLU A 56 4.41 17.19 12.27
N GLU A 57 3.78 18.01 13.11
CA GLU A 57 3.37 17.68 14.47
C GLU A 57 2.39 16.49 14.53
N ILE A 58 1.55 16.29 13.50
CA ILE A 58 0.64 15.14 13.45
C ILE A 58 1.41 13.83 13.52
N PHE A 59 2.51 13.73 12.77
CA PHE A 59 3.30 12.50 12.74
C PHE A 59 4.26 12.39 13.92
N THR A 60 4.91 13.47 14.34
CA THR A 60 5.84 13.43 15.48
C THR A 60 5.13 13.05 16.77
N THR A 61 3.93 13.57 16.98
CA THR A 61 3.12 13.27 18.18
C THR A 61 2.60 11.83 18.18
N THR A 62 2.19 11.30 17.04
CA THR A 62 1.51 10.01 16.94
C THR A 62 2.45 8.84 16.75
N ILE A 63 3.39 8.95 15.82
CA ILE A 63 4.39 7.90 15.54
C ILE A 63 5.36 7.78 16.71
N GLY A 64 5.65 8.90 17.36
CA GLY A 64 6.45 9.02 18.57
C GLY A 64 7.94 9.26 18.29
N GLU A 65 8.53 10.12 19.12
CA GLU A 65 9.97 10.35 19.17
C GLU A 65 10.72 9.05 19.48
N GLY A 66 11.94 8.92 18.97
CA GLY A 66 12.76 7.70 19.11
C GLY A 66 12.35 6.56 18.16
N THR A 67 11.44 6.82 17.21
CA THR A 67 11.20 5.91 16.08
C THR A 67 12.08 6.30 14.91
N ASP A 68 12.53 5.30 14.10
CA ASP A 68 13.35 5.62 12.92
C ASP A 68 12.59 6.51 11.93
N ILE A 69 11.28 6.40 11.85
CA ILE A 69 10.44 7.22 10.97
C ILE A 69 10.55 8.68 11.33
N VAL A 70 10.33 9.04 12.61
CA VAL A 70 10.37 10.44 13.06
C VAL A 70 11.80 10.96 13.04
N ASP A 71 12.76 10.18 13.56
CA ASP A 71 14.12 10.65 13.78
C ASP A 71 14.95 10.75 12.48
N LYS A 72 14.62 9.94 11.43
CA LYS A 72 15.53 9.77 10.28
C LYS A 72 14.85 9.69 8.92
N GLU A 73 13.58 9.25 8.86
CA GLU A 73 12.95 8.86 7.58
C GLU A 73 11.91 9.84 7.08
N MET A 74 11.39 10.72 7.92
CA MET A 74 10.37 11.67 7.55
C MET A 74 10.92 12.76 6.63
N TYR A 75 10.20 13.06 5.55
CA TYR A 75 10.49 14.21 4.69
C TYR A 75 9.76 15.42 5.24
N THR A 76 10.51 16.36 5.80
CA THR A 76 9.96 17.61 6.33
C THR A 76 10.32 18.79 5.44
N LEU A 77 9.47 19.80 5.44
CA LEU A 77 9.66 21.03 4.69
C LEU A 77 9.11 22.25 5.47
N LYS A 78 9.72 23.40 5.27
CA LYS A 78 9.24 24.65 5.81
C LYS A 78 8.70 25.52 4.68
N THR A 79 7.45 25.97 4.79
CA THR A 79 6.85 26.86 3.82
C THR A 79 7.46 28.27 3.92
N LYS A 80 7.25 29.11 2.90
CA LYS A 80 7.65 30.52 2.98
C LYS A 80 6.89 31.29 4.08
N GLY A 81 5.70 30.82 4.44
CA GLY A 81 4.89 31.34 5.54
C GLY A 81 5.38 30.95 6.93
N GLY A 82 6.27 29.97 7.01
CA GLY A 82 6.83 29.48 8.27
C GLY A 82 6.24 28.17 8.77
N ASP A 83 5.22 27.61 8.10
CA ASP A 83 4.60 26.36 8.50
C ASP A 83 5.57 25.19 8.37
N HIS A 84 5.57 24.29 9.33
CA HIS A 84 6.29 23.05 9.30
C HIS A 84 5.38 21.91 8.82
N LEU A 85 5.68 21.38 7.65
CA LEU A 85 4.92 20.31 7.02
C LEU A 85 5.79 19.08 6.81
N ALA A 86 5.15 17.92 6.64
CA ALA A 86 5.81 16.69 6.26
C ALA A 86 5.05 15.99 5.13
N LEU A 87 5.76 15.27 4.26
CA LEU A 87 5.14 14.28 3.40
C LEU A 87 4.73 13.08 4.27
N ARG A 88 3.48 12.64 4.13
CA ARG A 88 2.92 11.57 4.97
C ARG A 88 3.77 10.29 4.90
N PRO A 89 4.31 9.79 6.03
CA PRO A 89 5.04 8.52 6.08
C PRO A 89 4.12 7.31 6.18
N GLU A 90 2.84 7.54 6.48
CA GLU A 90 1.75 6.57 6.59
C GLU A 90 0.40 7.31 6.54
N HIS A 91 -0.72 6.59 6.47
CA HIS A 91 -2.04 7.22 6.30
C HIS A 91 -2.84 7.38 7.60
N THR A 92 -2.60 6.53 8.61
CA THR A 92 -3.47 6.38 9.79
C THR A 92 -3.56 7.65 10.64
N ALA A 93 -2.43 8.36 10.82
CA ALA A 93 -2.41 9.63 11.57
C ALA A 93 -3.23 10.72 10.87
N SER A 94 -3.10 10.84 9.55
CA SER A 94 -3.89 11.77 8.73
C SER A 94 -5.38 11.42 8.77
N LEU A 95 -5.72 10.14 8.72
CA LEU A 95 -7.11 9.67 8.85
C LEU A 95 -7.69 10.02 10.22
N MET A 96 -6.93 9.79 11.31
CA MET A 96 -7.41 10.12 12.65
C MET A 96 -7.59 11.63 12.84
N ARG A 97 -6.71 12.44 12.27
CA ARG A 97 -6.89 13.91 12.23
C ARG A 97 -8.19 14.28 11.50
N ALA A 98 -8.44 13.68 10.31
CA ALA A 98 -9.67 13.90 9.56
C ALA A 98 -10.91 13.46 10.34
N TYR A 99 -10.85 12.32 11.04
CA TYR A 99 -11.94 11.85 11.91
C TYR A 99 -12.31 12.87 12.98
N ILE A 100 -11.31 13.48 13.62
CA ILE A 100 -11.51 14.50 14.66
C ILE A 100 -12.02 15.80 14.05
N GLU A 101 -11.38 16.30 13.01
CA GLU A 101 -11.67 17.57 12.34
C GLU A 101 -13.11 17.63 11.81
N HIS A 102 -13.56 16.55 11.18
CA HIS A 102 -14.90 16.46 10.61
C HIS A 102 -15.96 15.97 11.58
N GLY A 103 -15.63 15.79 12.86
CA GLY A 103 -16.59 15.39 13.88
C GLY A 103 -17.21 14.02 13.64
N MET A 104 -16.47 13.09 13.03
CA MET A 104 -16.99 11.79 12.62
C MET A 104 -17.38 10.89 13.81
N GLN A 105 -16.95 11.21 15.02
CA GLN A 105 -17.42 10.57 16.26
C GLN A 105 -18.93 10.72 16.48
N ASN A 106 -19.58 11.67 15.82
CA ASN A 106 -21.03 11.89 15.87
C ASN A 106 -21.80 11.09 14.81
N MET A 107 -21.09 10.43 13.90
CA MET A 107 -21.69 9.53 12.90
C MET A 107 -22.05 8.18 13.55
N PRO A 108 -22.93 7.38 12.93
CA PRO A 108 -23.12 5.99 13.34
C PRO A 108 -21.80 5.23 13.36
N GLN A 109 -21.48 4.59 14.48
CA GLN A 109 -20.22 3.84 14.67
C GLN A 109 -20.42 2.34 14.44
N PRO A 110 -19.38 1.61 13.95
CA PRO A 110 -18.10 2.13 13.53
C PRO A 110 -18.14 2.88 12.19
N VAL A 111 -17.24 3.84 12.00
CA VAL A 111 -16.90 4.32 10.66
C VAL A 111 -15.75 3.50 10.11
N MET A 112 -15.88 3.06 8.86
CA MET A 112 -14.93 2.17 8.20
C MET A 112 -14.49 2.80 6.90
N PHE A 113 -13.17 3.03 6.77
CA PHE A 113 -12.59 3.68 5.59
C PHE A 113 -11.52 2.82 4.95
N TYR A 114 -11.44 2.92 3.62
CA TYR A 114 -10.25 2.55 2.87
C TYR A 114 -9.64 3.79 2.22
N GLN A 115 -8.34 3.79 2.12
CA GLN A 115 -7.59 4.78 1.34
C GLN A 115 -6.39 4.12 0.67
N TYR A 116 -5.92 4.72 -0.41
CA TYR A 116 -4.71 4.27 -1.06
C TYR A 116 -3.95 5.46 -1.65
N GLY A 117 -2.67 5.33 -1.74
CA GLY A 117 -1.86 6.41 -2.27
C GLY A 117 -0.38 6.27 -1.93
N PRO A 118 0.43 7.23 -2.38
CA PRO A 118 1.85 7.26 -2.06
C PRO A 118 2.08 7.71 -0.63
N VAL A 119 3.05 7.06 0.02
CA VAL A 119 3.65 7.44 1.29
C VAL A 119 5.16 7.55 1.12
N PHE A 120 5.82 8.27 2.03
CA PHE A 120 7.19 8.72 1.82
C PHE A 120 8.04 8.45 3.06
N ARG A 121 9.13 7.67 2.89
CA ARG A 121 10.13 7.41 3.96
C ARG A 121 11.52 7.44 3.39
N HIS A 122 12.42 8.21 3.99
CA HIS A 122 13.81 8.28 3.59
C HIS A 122 14.61 7.07 4.11
N ASP A 123 14.11 5.88 3.85
CA ASP A 123 14.78 4.62 4.20
C ASP A 123 15.87 4.27 3.16
N LYS A 124 16.71 3.29 3.50
CA LYS A 124 17.71 2.72 2.59
C LYS A 124 16.99 1.92 1.50
N PRO A 125 17.06 2.35 0.23
CA PRO A 125 16.35 1.66 -0.84
C PRO A 125 16.86 0.22 -1.03
N GLN A 126 15.92 -0.70 -1.18
CA GLN A 126 16.17 -2.10 -1.55
C GLN A 126 14.94 -2.65 -2.27
N ARG A 127 15.01 -3.85 -2.81
CA ARG A 127 13.86 -4.49 -3.49
C ARG A 127 12.62 -4.51 -2.58
N GLY A 128 11.51 -3.94 -3.06
CA GLY A 128 10.26 -3.82 -2.29
C GLY A 128 10.28 -2.76 -1.18
N ARG A 129 11.35 -1.95 -1.09
CA ARG A 129 11.46 -0.76 -0.24
C ARG A 129 11.89 0.43 -1.04
N TYR A 130 10.96 1.34 -1.25
CA TYR A 130 11.18 2.60 -1.95
C TYR A 130 11.03 3.76 -0.97
N ARG A 131 11.51 4.93 -1.36
CA ARG A 131 11.34 6.18 -0.60
C ARG A 131 9.99 6.84 -0.87
N GLN A 132 9.42 6.59 -2.03
CA GLN A 132 8.02 6.79 -2.37
C GLN A 132 7.46 5.42 -2.72
N PHE A 133 6.45 4.96 -1.98
CA PHE A 133 5.82 3.66 -2.17
C PHE A 133 4.32 3.78 -1.93
N TRP A 134 3.56 2.81 -2.42
CA TRP A 134 2.11 2.85 -2.41
C TRP A 134 1.56 1.85 -1.41
N GLN A 135 0.57 2.30 -0.64
CA GLN A 135 -0.18 1.46 0.29
C GLN A 135 -1.66 1.48 -0.06
N PHE A 136 -2.34 0.40 0.27
CA PHE A 136 -3.78 0.31 0.38
C PHE A 136 -4.10 0.02 1.84
N ASP A 137 -4.85 0.91 2.49
CA ASP A 137 -5.12 0.85 3.91
C ASP A 137 -6.61 0.67 4.18
N LEU A 138 -6.93 -0.09 5.22
CA LEU A 138 -8.27 -0.29 5.75
C LEU A 138 -8.25 0.08 7.23
N ASP A 139 -9.15 0.93 7.65
CA ASP A 139 -9.27 1.40 9.02
C ASP A 139 -10.71 1.36 9.50
N CYS A 140 -10.92 0.81 10.70
CA CYS A 140 -12.18 0.78 11.41
C CYS A 140 -12.03 1.59 12.70
N LEU A 141 -12.82 2.67 12.85
CA LEU A 141 -12.74 3.62 13.96
C LEU A 141 -14.05 3.61 14.76
N GLY A 142 -13.94 3.80 16.08
CA GLY A 142 -15.09 3.94 16.97
C GLY A 142 -15.65 2.62 17.51
N ASN A 143 -14.91 1.50 17.42
CA ASN A 143 -15.36 0.21 17.97
C ASN A 143 -14.22 -0.55 18.66
N GLU A 144 -14.45 -0.96 19.91
CA GLU A 144 -13.46 -1.68 20.73
C GLU A 144 -13.55 -3.21 20.64
N LYS A 145 -14.58 -3.74 19.96
CA LYS A 145 -14.83 -5.19 19.93
C LYS A 145 -13.79 -5.92 19.08
N SER A 146 -13.35 -7.06 19.57
CA SER A 146 -12.39 -7.99 18.95
C SER A 146 -12.76 -8.44 17.53
N ILE A 147 -14.06 -8.54 17.25
CA ILE A 147 -14.53 -8.91 15.90
C ILE A 147 -14.11 -7.92 14.81
N MET A 148 -13.85 -6.65 15.17
CA MET A 148 -13.39 -5.66 14.21
C MET A 148 -11.93 -5.91 13.80
N ASP A 149 -11.10 -6.43 14.72
CA ASP A 149 -9.75 -6.90 14.39
C ASP A 149 -9.81 -8.03 13.36
N ALA A 150 -10.65 -9.02 13.62
CA ALA A 150 -10.86 -10.15 12.74
C ALA A 150 -11.40 -9.74 11.36
N LEU A 151 -12.35 -8.78 11.32
CA LEU A 151 -12.89 -8.24 10.08
C LEU A 151 -11.82 -7.55 9.22
N VAL A 152 -11.00 -6.69 9.83
CA VAL A 152 -9.92 -5.97 9.15
C VAL A 152 -8.89 -6.98 8.60
N ILE A 153 -8.51 -7.97 9.40
CA ILE A 153 -7.60 -9.04 8.99
C ILE A 153 -8.21 -9.83 7.81
N LYS A 154 -9.48 -10.27 7.93
CA LYS A 154 -10.16 -11.04 6.87
C LYS A 154 -10.25 -10.24 5.58
N THR A 155 -10.61 -8.97 5.64
CA THR A 155 -10.68 -8.11 4.46
C THR A 155 -9.32 -7.98 3.78
N GLY A 156 -8.25 -7.77 4.56
CA GLY A 156 -6.88 -7.71 4.04
C GLY A 156 -6.45 -9.03 3.40
N MET A 157 -6.73 -10.18 4.04
CA MET A 157 -6.47 -11.51 3.48
C MET A 157 -7.20 -11.71 2.16
N THR A 158 -8.52 -11.38 2.11
CA THR A 158 -9.31 -11.52 0.88
C THR A 158 -8.76 -10.68 -0.28
N ILE A 159 -8.30 -9.45 -0.01
CA ILE A 159 -7.64 -8.62 -1.03
C ILE A 159 -6.41 -9.33 -1.61
N LEU A 160 -5.59 -9.94 -0.76
CA LEU A 160 -4.39 -10.65 -1.18
C LEU A 160 -4.70 -11.95 -1.94
N GLU A 161 -5.69 -12.73 -1.47
CA GLU A 161 -6.21 -13.93 -2.13
C GLU A 161 -6.75 -13.61 -3.54
N GLU A 162 -7.54 -12.54 -3.67
CA GLU A 162 -8.06 -12.06 -4.96
C GLU A 162 -6.94 -11.54 -5.89
N ALA A 163 -5.85 -11.03 -5.33
CA ALA A 163 -4.66 -10.65 -6.08
C ALA A 163 -3.83 -11.86 -6.55
N GLY A 164 -4.08 -13.05 -5.99
CA GLY A 164 -3.47 -14.30 -6.42
C GLY A 164 -2.70 -15.07 -5.35
N ALA A 165 -2.59 -14.57 -4.14
CA ALA A 165 -1.90 -15.29 -3.07
C ALA A 165 -2.67 -16.55 -2.64
N GLU A 166 -1.95 -17.66 -2.48
CA GLU A 166 -2.52 -18.95 -2.07
C GLU A 166 -1.98 -19.45 -0.71
N ASN A 167 -0.76 -19.04 -0.36
CA ASN A 167 -0.07 -19.53 0.82
C ASN A 167 0.33 -18.38 1.75
N LEU A 168 -0.64 -17.88 2.50
CA LEU A 168 -0.45 -16.80 3.47
C LEU A 168 -0.57 -17.32 4.90
N SER A 169 0.18 -16.74 5.82
CA SER A 169 -0.04 -16.89 7.25
C SER A 169 -0.03 -15.54 7.94
N ILE A 170 -0.52 -15.52 9.17
CA ILE A 170 -0.53 -14.33 10.01
C ILE A 170 0.41 -14.54 11.17
N ASP A 171 1.41 -13.68 11.31
CA ASP A 171 2.09 -13.49 12.57
C ASP A 171 1.28 -12.50 13.41
N ILE A 172 0.88 -12.90 14.61
CA ILE A 172 0.02 -12.11 15.49
C ILE A 172 0.57 -12.07 16.91
N ASN A 173 0.38 -10.93 17.59
CA ASN A 173 0.72 -10.76 19.01
C ASN A 173 -0.27 -9.81 19.67
N SER A 174 -0.20 -9.73 21.00
CA SER A 174 -0.85 -8.67 21.78
C SER A 174 0.18 -7.97 22.66
N ILE A 175 0.35 -6.67 22.44
CA ILE A 175 1.24 -5.81 23.25
C ILE A 175 0.52 -5.15 24.42
N GLY A 176 -0.74 -5.54 24.66
CA GLY A 176 -1.58 -5.01 25.72
C GLY A 176 -1.99 -3.54 25.57
N ASP A 177 -2.77 -3.07 26.51
CA ASP A 177 -3.14 -1.67 26.65
C ASP A 177 -2.22 -0.92 27.64
N LYS A 178 -2.57 0.31 28.01
CA LYS A 178 -1.79 1.11 28.95
C LYS A 178 -1.63 0.46 30.32
N GLU A 179 -2.63 -0.33 30.76
CA GLU A 179 -2.60 -0.99 32.07
C GLU A 179 -1.55 -2.10 32.11
N CYS A 180 -1.56 -3.00 31.16
CA CYS A 180 -0.63 -4.15 31.13
C CYS A 180 0.76 -3.79 30.57
N ARG A 181 0.85 -2.82 29.63
CA ARG A 181 2.09 -2.49 28.92
C ARG A 181 3.21 -2.02 29.84
N ASN A 182 2.90 -1.23 30.87
CA ASN A 182 3.91 -0.72 31.81
C ASN A 182 4.59 -1.85 32.61
N GLY A 183 3.84 -2.88 32.99
CA GLY A 183 4.38 -4.06 33.67
C GLY A 183 5.33 -4.83 32.74
N TYR A 184 4.89 -5.07 31.52
CA TYR A 184 5.69 -5.75 30.50
C TYR A 184 6.98 -5.00 30.16
N ILE A 185 6.92 -3.71 29.91
CA ILE A 185 8.11 -2.88 29.59
C ILE A 185 9.14 -2.93 30.73
N ARG A 186 8.71 -2.90 31.99
CA ARG A 186 9.63 -3.00 33.15
C ARG A 186 10.36 -4.33 33.14
N GLU A 187 9.65 -5.44 32.95
CA GLU A 187 10.27 -6.76 32.94
C GLU A 187 11.19 -6.94 31.73
N LEU A 188 10.74 -6.53 30.55
CA LEU A 188 11.56 -6.57 29.34
C LEU A 188 12.83 -5.71 29.48
N THR A 189 12.72 -4.52 30.06
CA THR A 189 13.89 -3.66 30.33
C THR A 189 14.86 -4.33 31.32
N SER A 190 14.34 -4.96 32.38
CA SER A 190 15.16 -5.71 33.34
C SER A 190 15.89 -6.86 32.66
N TYR A 191 15.20 -7.60 31.81
CA TYR A 191 15.75 -8.70 31.04
C TYR A 191 16.91 -8.24 30.14
N TYR A 192 16.72 -7.17 29.35
CA TYR A 192 17.75 -6.66 28.46
C TYR A 192 18.94 -6.03 29.21
N ARG A 193 18.71 -5.41 30.37
CA ARG A 193 19.81 -4.92 31.23
C ARG A 193 20.71 -6.06 31.72
N LYS A 194 20.14 -7.21 32.09
CA LYS A 194 20.89 -8.40 32.46
C LYS A 194 21.72 -8.97 31.30
N ASN A 195 21.24 -8.80 30.06
CA ASN A 195 21.85 -9.31 28.85
C ASN A 195 22.56 -8.23 28.01
N ILE A 196 22.83 -7.04 28.58
CA ILE A 196 23.31 -5.86 27.84
C ILE A 196 24.62 -6.11 27.08
N GLY A 197 25.50 -6.96 27.61
CA GLY A 197 26.79 -7.31 26.99
C GLY A 197 26.62 -8.01 25.63
N GLY A 198 25.53 -8.76 25.44
CA GLY A 198 25.25 -9.47 24.18
C GLY A 198 24.45 -8.64 23.17
N LEU A 199 23.83 -7.53 23.57
CA LEU A 199 23.07 -6.68 22.66
C LEU A 199 23.97 -5.96 21.65
N ALA A 200 23.48 -5.80 20.42
CA ALA A 200 24.11 -4.95 19.41
C ALA A 200 24.15 -3.48 19.87
N ALA A 201 25.08 -2.69 19.35
CA ALA A 201 25.26 -1.30 19.75
C ALA A 201 23.98 -0.45 19.56
N ILE A 202 23.31 -0.62 18.44
CA ILE A 202 22.06 0.08 18.14
C ILE A 202 20.95 -0.29 19.15
N ASP A 203 20.88 -1.55 19.59
CA ASP A 203 19.86 -2.04 20.51
C ASP A 203 20.11 -1.59 21.96
N ARG A 204 21.37 -1.34 22.32
CA ARG A 204 21.70 -0.69 23.61
C ARG A 204 21.19 0.74 23.68
N GLU A 205 21.21 1.47 22.56
CA GLU A 205 20.59 2.81 22.50
C GLU A 205 19.07 2.72 22.56
N ARG A 206 18.46 1.77 21.83
CA ARG A 206 17.02 1.49 21.88
C ARG A 206 16.52 1.14 23.28
N LEU A 207 17.37 0.48 24.09
CA LEU A 207 17.04 0.15 25.48
C LEU A 207 16.77 1.40 26.35
N LYS A 208 17.38 2.53 26.02
CA LYS A 208 17.19 3.79 26.74
C LYS A 208 15.88 4.49 26.37
N THR A 209 15.43 4.35 25.14
CA THR A 209 14.29 5.09 24.57
C THR A 209 13.04 4.21 24.38
N ASN A 210 13.16 3.07 23.71
CA ASN A 210 12.04 2.18 23.41
C ASN A 210 12.46 0.70 23.43
N PRO A 211 12.43 0.03 24.60
CA PRO A 211 12.84 -1.37 24.75
C PRO A 211 12.08 -2.35 23.87
N LEU A 212 10.81 -2.07 23.51
CA LEU A 212 9.99 -2.93 22.65
C LEU A 212 10.62 -3.10 21.26
N ARG A 213 11.32 -2.09 20.74
CA ARG A 213 11.97 -2.16 19.42
C ARG A 213 13.16 -3.11 19.36
N ILE A 214 13.66 -3.56 20.50
CA ILE A 214 14.73 -4.56 20.54
C ILE A 214 14.22 -5.92 20.11
N LEU A 215 12.91 -6.21 20.33
CA LEU A 215 12.27 -7.45 19.88
C LEU A 215 12.30 -7.61 18.35
N ASP A 216 12.20 -6.51 17.61
CA ASP A 216 12.28 -6.50 16.13
C ASP A 216 13.70 -6.23 15.62
N SER A 217 14.72 -6.50 16.43
CA SER A 217 16.12 -6.32 16.00
C SER A 217 16.48 -7.30 14.89
N LYS A 218 17.21 -6.80 13.89
CA LYS A 218 17.75 -7.61 12.77
C LYS A 218 19.15 -8.14 13.03
N GLU A 219 19.75 -7.73 14.15
CA GLU A 219 21.09 -8.14 14.56
C GLU A 219 21.04 -9.56 15.14
N GLU A 220 21.80 -10.50 14.56
CA GLU A 220 21.75 -11.93 14.94
C GLU A 220 22.00 -12.15 16.44
N LYS A 221 22.98 -11.46 17.03
CA LYS A 221 23.25 -11.54 18.48
C LYS A 221 22.05 -11.13 19.34
N THR A 222 21.32 -10.11 18.90
CA THR A 222 20.12 -9.64 19.62
C THR A 222 18.96 -10.61 19.40
N LYS A 223 18.81 -11.22 18.21
CA LYS A 223 17.80 -12.25 17.95
C LYS A 223 17.97 -13.47 18.88
N GLU A 224 19.19 -13.92 19.09
CA GLU A 224 19.48 -15.00 20.04
C GLU A 224 19.01 -14.67 21.46
N ILE A 225 19.24 -13.43 21.91
CA ILE A 225 18.76 -12.93 23.20
C ILE A 225 17.23 -12.89 23.22
N ASN A 226 16.59 -12.45 22.14
CA ASN A 226 15.13 -12.34 22.04
C ASN A 226 14.41 -13.69 22.18
N ILE A 227 15.07 -14.82 21.91
CA ILE A 227 14.52 -16.16 22.16
C ILE A 227 14.10 -16.35 23.63
N GLY A 228 14.89 -15.79 24.58
CA GLY A 228 14.61 -15.86 26.03
C GLY A 228 13.85 -14.65 26.58
N ALA A 229 13.43 -13.70 25.73
CA ALA A 229 12.72 -12.50 26.19
C ALA A 229 11.35 -12.83 26.79
N PRO A 230 10.88 -12.07 27.79
CA PRO A 230 9.54 -12.21 28.35
C PRO A 230 8.47 -12.07 27.28
N ASP A 231 7.41 -12.87 27.39
CA ASP A 231 6.27 -12.85 26.49
C ASP A 231 5.24 -11.81 26.94
N ALA A 232 4.88 -10.88 26.04
CA ALA A 232 3.90 -9.84 26.32
C ALA A 232 2.52 -10.40 26.74
N VAL A 233 2.12 -11.54 26.16
CA VAL A 233 0.83 -12.20 26.45
C VAL A 233 0.72 -12.61 27.92
N SER A 234 1.82 -12.95 28.58
CA SER A 234 1.85 -13.28 30.01
C SER A 234 1.53 -12.11 30.94
N PHE A 235 1.66 -10.88 30.46
CA PHE A 235 1.40 -9.64 31.22
C PHE A 235 0.05 -9.02 30.92
N LEU A 236 -0.77 -9.62 30.06
CA LEU A 236 -2.07 -9.08 29.70
C LEU A 236 -3.04 -9.08 30.91
N CYS A 237 -3.73 -7.96 31.09
CA CYS A 237 -4.86 -7.90 32.01
C CYS A 237 -6.02 -8.77 31.50
N ALA A 238 -7.00 -9.03 32.34
CA ALA A 238 -8.14 -9.91 32.00
C ALA A 238 -8.87 -9.45 30.74
N SER A 239 -9.04 -8.13 30.55
CA SER A 239 -9.70 -7.55 29.38
C SER A 239 -8.89 -7.79 28.09
N CYS A 240 -7.58 -7.49 28.09
CA CYS A 240 -6.72 -7.70 26.95
C CYS A 240 -6.55 -9.18 26.59
N LYS A 241 -6.47 -10.05 27.61
CA LYS A 241 -6.42 -11.51 27.43
C LYS A 241 -7.69 -12.05 26.77
N LYS A 242 -8.86 -11.59 27.26
CA LYS A 242 -10.15 -11.96 26.65
C LYS A 242 -10.23 -11.48 25.21
N HIS A 243 -9.90 -10.22 24.93
CA HIS A 243 -9.92 -9.63 23.60
C HIS A 243 -9.03 -10.42 22.64
N PHE A 244 -7.79 -10.71 23.04
CA PHE A 244 -6.85 -11.45 22.19
C PHE A 244 -7.33 -12.87 21.90
N LYS A 245 -7.85 -13.56 22.93
CA LYS A 245 -8.44 -14.90 22.78
C LYS A 245 -9.59 -14.88 21.76
N GLU A 246 -10.52 -13.94 21.88
CA GLU A 246 -11.63 -13.80 20.93
C GLU A 246 -11.16 -13.55 19.49
N VAL A 247 -10.11 -12.71 19.28
CA VAL A 247 -9.54 -12.52 17.94
C VAL A 247 -9.03 -13.85 17.36
N LEU A 248 -8.30 -14.64 18.15
CA LEU A 248 -7.80 -15.94 17.71
C LEU A 248 -8.93 -16.91 17.38
N GLU A 249 -9.97 -16.97 18.21
CA GLU A 249 -11.17 -17.80 17.97
C GLU A 249 -11.86 -17.42 16.65
N TYR A 250 -11.96 -16.11 16.33
CA TYR A 250 -12.50 -15.68 15.02
C TYR A 250 -11.62 -16.10 13.85
N LEU A 251 -10.30 -16.03 13.98
CA LEU A 251 -9.39 -16.48 12.93
C LEU A 251 -9.50 -18.01 12.70
N GLU A 252 -9.59 -18.77 13.78
CA GLU A 252 -9.80 -20.23 13.74
C GLU A 252 -11.11 -20.60 13.04
N GLU A 253 -12.22 -19.94 13.38
CA GLU A 253 -13.53 -20.17 12.75
C GLU A 253 -13.53 -19.85 11.25
N MET A 254 -12.73 -18.84 10.84
CA MET A 254 -12.55 -18.50 9.43
C MET A 254 -11.51 -19.37 8.70
N GLY A 255 -10.88 -20.34 9.39
CA GLY A 255 -9.83 -21.17 8.81
C GLY A 255 -8.53 -20.43 8.47
N ILE A 256 -8.32 -19.26 9.06
CA ILE A 256 -7.12 -18.44 8.83
C ILE A 256 -5.97 -18.96 9.70
N GLN A 257 -4.88 -19.37 9.06
CA GLN A 257 -3.69 -19.82 9.77
C GLN A 257 -2.93 -18.64 10.40
N TYR A 258 -2.53 -18.81 11.66
CA TYR A 258 -1.73 -17.80 12.36
C TYR A 258 -0.64 -18.42 13.22
N ASN A 259 0.40 -17.61 13.51
CA ASN A 259 1.46 -17.92 14.45
C ASN A 259 1.47 -16.84 15.54
N ILE A 260 1.47 -17.23 16.80
CA ILE A 260 1.70 -16.28 17.89
C ILE A 260 3.19 -15.96 17.94
N ASN A 261 3.56 -14.77 17.48
CA ASN A 261 4.95 -14.33 17.42
C ASN A 261 5.25 -13.35 18.56
N LYS A 262 5.86 -13.81 19.65
CA LYS A 262 6.18 -13.01 20.84
C LYS A 262 7.13 -11.84 20.56
N CYS A 263 7.90 -11.90 19.48
CA CYS A 263 8.81 -10.83 19.08
C CYS A 263 8.13 -9.80 18.17
N LEU A 264 6.89 -10.06 17.71
CA LEU A 264 6.19 -9.14 16.85
C LEU A 264 5.80 -7.87 17.59
N VAL A 265 6.41 -6.78 17.17
CA VAL A 265 6.06 -5.39 17.52
C VAL A 265 6.04 -4.58 16.24
N ARG A 266 5.39 -3.42 16.27
CA ARG A 266 5.30 -2.55 15.09
C ARG A 266 6.24 -1.36 15.23
N GLY A 267 6.69 -0.83 14.09
CA GLY A 267 7.58 0.33 14.04
C GLY A 267 6.97 1.67 14.45
N LEU A 268 5.70 1.69 14.82
CA LEU A 268 4.90 2.87 15.15
C LEU A 268 4.42 2.76 16.61
N SER A 269 4.60 3.81 17.41
CA SER A 269 4.39 3.76 18.86
C SER A 269 2.92 3.75 19.28
N TYR A 270 2.00 4.12 18.42
CA TYR A 270 0.57 4.23 18.73
C TYR A 270 -0.16 2.89 18.89
N TYR A 271 0.42 1.78 18.43
CA TYR A 271 -0.24 0.48 18.50
C TYR A 271 -0.52 0.04 19.94
N THR A 272 -1.65 -0.65 20.11
CA THR A 272 -2.14 -1.23 21.36
C THR A 272 -2.77 -2.59 21.11
N ARG A 273 -2.89 -3.42 22.14
CA ARG A 273 -3.56 -4.73 22.06
C ARG A 273 -3.05 -5.56 20.85
N THR A 274 -3.93 -5.89 19.92
CA THR A 274 -3.62 -6.73 18.74
C THR A 274 -2.65 -6.03 17.77
N VAL A 275 -1.58 -6.72 17.41
CA VAL A 275 -0.68 -6.37 16.31
C VAL A 275 -0.47 -7.60 15.44
N PHE A 276 -0.38 -7.41 14.12
CA PHE A 276 -0.26 -8.52 13.20
C PHE A 276 0.49 -8.14 11.92
N GLU A 277 1.05 -9.15 11.25
CA GLU A 277 1.63 -9.08 9.91
C GLU A 277 1.12 -10.26 9.07
N ILE A 278 0.82 -10.01 7.80
CA ILE A 278 0.50 -11.07 6.83
C ILE A 278 1.78 -11.40 6.07
N ILE A 279 2.15 -12.67 6.14
CA ILE A 279 3.42 -13.20 5.64
C ILE A 279 3.15 -14.03 4.39
N ASP A 280 3.93 -13.80 3.35
CA ASP A 280 3.99 -14.64 2.17
C ASP A 280 4.85 -15.90 2.47
N ASN A 281 4.25 -17.08 2.34
CA ASN A 281 4.93 -18.37 2.55
C ASN A 281 5.21 -19.11 1.24
N GLU A 282 4.92 -18.50 0.10
CA GLU A 282 5.28 -19.08 -1.20
C GLU A 282 6.78 -19.35 -1.30
N GLU A 283 7.13 -20.47 -1.90
CA GLU A 283 8.54 -20.80 -2.09
C GLU A 283 9.20 -19.84 -3.07
N GLY A 284 10.34 -19.27 -2.69
CA GLY A 284 11.09 -18.36 -3.53
C GLY A 284 11.78 -17.24 -2.74
N GLU A 285 12.22 -16.21 -3.45
CA GLU A 285 12.96 -15.07 -2.87
C GLU A 285 12.10 -14.20 -1.92
N THR A 286 10.78 -14.32 -1.98
CA THR A 286 9.83 -13.54 -1.18
C THR A 286 9.33 -14.27 0.04
N LYS A 287 9.69 -15.54 0.22
CA LYS A 287 9.28 -16.35 1.37
C LYS A 287 9.63 -15.68 2.70
N GLY A 288 8.63 -15.57 3.57
CA GLY A 288 8.77 -14.90 4.86
C GLY A 288 8.67 -13.38 4.80
N MET A 289 8.36 -12.80 3.64
CA MET A 289 8.18 -11.35 3.51
C MET A 289 6.82 -10.94 4.06
N ALA A 290 6.80 -9.96 4.97
CA ALA A 290 5.56 -9.29 5.37
C ALA A 290 5.06 -8.41 4.23
N ILE A 291 3.87 -8.72 3.69
CA ILE A 291 3.24 -7.99 2.58
C ILE A 291 2.16 -7.02 3.04
N ALA A 292 1.63 -7.25 4.22
CA ALA A 292 0.70 -6.36 4.91
C ALA A 292 0.94 -6.41 6.41
N GLY A 293 0.42 -5.43 7.13
CA GLY A 293 0.49 -5.46 8.59
C GLY A 293 -0.29 -4.33 9.22
N GLY A 294 -0.72 -4.57 10.44
CA GLY A 294 -1.62 -3.67 11.15
C GLY A 294 -1.72 -3.93 12.63
N GLY A 295 -2.82 -3.46 13.21
CA GLY A 295 -3.14 -3.63 14.62
C GLY A 295 -4.07 -2.56 15.15
N ARG A 296 -4.35 -2.61 16.45
CA ARG A 296 -5.14 -1.60 17.16
C ARG A 296 -4.34 -0.38 17.54
N TYR A 297 -5.00 0.77 17.56
CA TYR A 297 -4.41 2.06 17.96
C TYR A 297 -5.44 2.94 18.70
N ASP A 298 -5.98 2.41 19.78
CA ASP A 298 -7.13 2.96 20.53
C ASP A 298 -6.89 4.37 21.13
N TYR A 299 -5.63 4.78 21.31
CA TYR A 299 -5.27 6.04 21.96
C TYR A 299 -4.80 7.14 21.00
N LEU A 300 -4.80 6.87 19.71
CA LEU A 300 -4.26 7.80 18.71
C LEU A 300 -5.03 9.13 18.67
N ALA A 301 -6.36 9.07 18.74
CA ALA A 301 -7.19 10.28 18.75
C ALA A 301 -6.85 11.22 19.92
N LYS A 302 -6.60 10.65 21.10
CA LYS A 302 -6.26 11.45 22.29
C LYS A 302 -4.89 12.10 22.17
N GLN A 303 -3.93 11.45 21.52
CA GLN A 303 -2.64 12.04 21.21
C GLN A 303 -2.78 13.26 20.29
N LEU A 304 -3.76 13.23 19.38
CA LEU A 304 -4.11 14.34 18.50
C LEU A 304 -5.09 15.37 19.11
N GLY A 305 -5.26 15.37 20.43
CA GLY A 305 -6.05 16.36 21.16
C GLY A 305 -7.54 16.06 21.28
N SER A 306 -8.02 14.88 20.91
CA SER A 306 -9.39 14.46 21.21
C SER A 306 -9.61 14.35 22.72
N LYS A 307 -10.81 14.75 23.17
CA LYS A 307 -11.19 14.61 24.60
C LYS A 307 -11.35 13.15 25.04
N LYS A 308 -11.68 12.26 24.11
CA LYS A 308 -11.92 10.83 24.37
C LYS A 308 -11.00 9.97 23.53
N ASP A 309 -10.68 8.79 24.04
CA ASP A 309 -10.08 7.73 23.24
C ASP A 309 -11.07 7.29 22.14
N VAL A 310 -10.55 6.91 20.99
CA VAL A 310 -11.32 6.36 19.86
C VAL A 310 -10.74 4.99 19.54
N PRO A 311 -11.41 3.91 19.98
CA PRO A 311 -10.95 2.56 19.65
C PRO A 311 -10.87 2.38 18.14
N ALA A 312 -9.74 1.92 17.66
CA ALA A 312 -9.51 1.80 16.23
C ALA A 312 -8.56 0.63 15.91
N VAL A 313 -8.76 0.03 14.73
CA VAL A 313 -7.93 -1.03 14.19
C VAL A 313 -7.80 -0.85 12.68
N GLY A 314 -6.61 -1.10 12.13
CA GLY A 314 -6.36 -0.96 10.71
C GLY A 314 -5.29 -1.91 10.18
N ILE A 315 -5.19 -1.97 8.86
CA ILE A 315 -4.17 -2.72 8.12
C ILE A 315 -3.67 -1.88 6.96
N SER A 316 -2.36 -1.96 6.70
CA SER A 316 -1.71 -1.40 5.51
C SER A 316 -1.17 -2.52 4.64
N ILE A 317 -1.55 -2.55 3.37
CA ILE A 317 -1.09 -3.50 2.34
C ILE A 317 -0.12 -2.75 1.43
N SER A 318 1.08 -3.31 1.24
CA SER A 318 2.10 -2.70 0.38
C SER A 318 1.90 -3.09 -1.09
N ALA A 319 1.35 -2.19 -1.91
CA ALA A 319 1.15 -2.43 -3.33
C ALA A 319 2.48 -2.72 -4.06
N ASP A 320 3.55 -2.00 -3.72
CA ASP A 320 4.87 -2.23 -4.30
C ASP A 320 5.41 -3.64 -4.04
N ARG A 321 5.11 -4.23 -2.88
CA ARG A 321 5.50 -5.60 -2.58
C ARG A 321 4.64 -6.60 -3.32
N ILE A 322 3.32 -6.39 -3.37
CA ILE A 322 2.39 -7.27 -4.10
C ILE A 322 2.82 -7.44 -5.56
N LEU A 323 3.18 -6.36 -6.25
CA LEU A 323 3.60 -6.43 -7.65
C LEU A 323 4.93 -7.17 -7.87
N LEU A 324 5.71 -7.38 -6.83
CA LEU A 324 6.95 -8.18 -6.88
C LEU A 324 6.71 -9.68 -6.64
N MET A 325 5.50 -10.06 -6.16
CA MET A 325 5.20 -11.44 -5.83
C MET A 325 5.05 -12.30 -7.09
N PRO A 326 5.65 -13.50 -7.12
CA PRO A 326 5.53 -14.41 -8.27
C PRO A 326 4.08 -14.80 -8.58
N TRP A 327 3.24 -14.87 -7.55
CA TRP A 327 1.82 -15.23 -7.66
C TRP A 327 0.91 -14.09 -8.10
N TYR A 328 1.40 -12.86 -8.20
CA TYR A 328 0.55 -11.74 -8.59
C TYR A 328 -0.06 -11.94 -9.99
N LYS A 329 -1.37 -11.97 -10.07
CA LYS A 329 -2.14 -12.26 -11.30
C LYS A 329 -2.09 -11.17 -12.39
N ASN A 330 -1.31 -10.10 -12.21
CA ASN A 330 -1.26 -8.96 -13.13
C ASN A 330 -2.67 -8.45 -13.49
N LEU A 331 -3.44 -8.10 -12.47
CA LEU A 331 -4.80 -7.60 -12.63
C LEU A 331 -4.80 -6.38 -13.55
N SER A 332 -5.65 -6.43 -14.57
CA SER A 332 -5.81 -5.29 -15.48
C SER A 332 -6.97 -4.41 -15.05
N PRO A 333 -6.81 -3.09 -15.02
CA PRO A 333 -7.90 -2.18 -14.68
C PRO A 333 -9.02 -2.23 -15.74
N ARG A 334 -10.25 -2.01 -15.30
CA ARG A 334 -11.45 -2.05 -16.18
C ARG A 334 -11.39 -1.03 -17.33
N ILE A 335 -10.66 0.05 -17.12
CA ILE A 335 -10.45 1.08 -18.14
C ILE A 335 -9.61 0.55 -19.32
N LEU A 336 -8.74 -0.44 -19.07
CA LEU A 336 -7.87 -1.02 -20.09
C LEU A 336 -8.63 -2.07 -20.89
N LYS A 337 -9.32 -1.64 -21.93
CA LYS A 337 -9.98 -2.53 -22.88
C LYS A 337 -9.01 -2.93 -23.98
N LYS A 338 -8.80 -4.23 -24.18
CA LYS A 338 -7.97 -4.72 -25.30
C LYS A 338 -8.63 -4.35 -26.62
N PRO A 339 -7.96 -3.61 -27.52
CA PRO A 339 -8.54 -3.25 -28.79
C PRO A 339 -8.70 -4.51 -29.67
N LYS A 340 -9.87 -4.64 -30.31
CA LYS A 340 -10.16 -5.70 -31.27
C LYS A 340 -9.98 -5.22 -32.72
N ILE A 341 -9.81 -3.93 -32.90
CA ILE A 341 -9.69 -3.29 -34.22
C ILE A 341 -8.45 -2.41 -34.24
N TYR A 342 -7.65 -2.53 -35.29
CA TYR A 342 -6.61 -1.58 -35.62
C TYR A 342 -7.08 -0.66 -36.72
N PHE A 343 -7.10 0.64 -36.50
CA PHE A 343 -7.51 1.63 -37.48
C PHE A 343 -6.30 2.10 -38.32
N ILE A 344 -6.35 1.83 -39.63
CA ILE A 344 -5.31 2.16 -40.62
C ILE A 344 -5.83 3.32 -41.47
N GLN A 345 -5.03 4.37 -41.63
CA GLN A 345 -5.33 5.49 -42.50
C GLN A 345 -4.20 5.66 -43.55
N LEU A 346 -4.60 5.93 -44.79
CA LEU A 346 -3.69 6.04 -45.93
C LEU A 346 -3.93 7.32 -46.73
N GLY A 347 -2.94 8.19 -46.74
CA GLY A 347 -2.98 9.47 -47.48
C GLY A 347 -3.58 10.61 -46.65
N SER A 348 -3.37 11.84 -47.14
CA SER A 348 -3.71 13.07 -46.44
C SER A 348 -5.23 13.25 -46.24
N GLU A 349 -6.02 12.94 -47.25
CA GLU A 349 -7.49 13.02 -47.25
C GLU A 349 -8.08 12.08 -46.18
N ALA A 350 -7.60 10.82 -46.17
CA ALA A 350 -8.02 9.85 -45.16
C ALA A 350 -7.60 10.30 -43.72
N LYS A 351 -6.41 10.84 -43.57
CA LYS A 351 -5.96 11.38 -42.28
C LYS A 351 -6.83 12.51 -41.80
N LEU A 352 -7.23 13.43 -42.67
CA LEU A 352 -8.11 14.55 -42.33
C LEU A 352 -9.43 14.10 -41.78
N LYS A 353 -10.02 13.05 -42.35
CA LYS A 353 -11.33 12.50 -41.90
C LYS A 353 -11.22 11.47 -40.77
N SER A 354 -10.03 10.89 -40.52
CA SER A 354 -9.85 9.77 -39.60
C SER A 354 -10.23 10.09 -38.16
N LEU A 355 -9.98 11.31 -37.67
CA LEU A 355 -10.34 11.72 -36.31
C LEU A 355 -11.87 11.68 -36.08
N ASN A 356 -12.66 12.01 -37.09
CA ASN A 356 -14.13 11.92 -37.00
C ASN A 356 -14.58 10.45 -36.90
N ILE A 357 -13.97 9.53 -37.65
CA ILE A 357 -14.30 8.11 -37.59
C ILE A 357 -13.90 7.53 -36.24
N ILE A 358 -12.70 7.88 -35.74
CA ILE A 358 -12.24 7.49 -34.43
C ILE A 358 -13.22 7.97 -33.33
N GLU A 359 -13.72 9.19 -33.46
CA GLU A 359 -14.71 9.71 -32.50
C GLU A 359 -16.06 8.97 -32.56
N ILE A 360 -16.50 8.55 -33.76
CA ILE A 360 -17.69 7.69 -33.93
C ILE A 360 -17.49 6.37 -33.20
N LEU A 361 -16.32 5.71 -33.41
CA LEU A 361 -16.00 4.45 -32.76
C LEU A 361 -15.90 4.62 -31.22
N ARG A 362 -15.30 5.71 -30.75
CA ARG A 362 -15.21 6.05 -29.34
C ARG A 362 -16.59 6.20 -28.70
N LYS A 363 -17.50 6.94 -29.35
CA LYS A 363 -18.91 7.12 -28.88
C LYS A 363 -19.68 5.80 -28.87
N ALA A 364 -19.37 4.91 -29.79
CA ALA A 364 -19.92 3.55 -29.83
C ALA A 364 -19.26 2.59 -28.84
N HIS A 365 -18.33 3.07 -27.99
CA HIS A 365 -17.57 2.27 -27.03
C HIS A 365 -16.76 1.11 -27.66
N ILE A 366 -16.33 1.24 -28.91
CA ILE A 366 -15.52 0.28 -29.63
C ILE A 366 -14.04 0.61 -29.38
N PRO A 367 -13.29 -0.22 -28.64
CA PRO A 367 -11.88 0.04 -28.39
C PRO A 367 -11.04 -0.24 -29.64
N ILE A 368 -10.25 0.74 -30.06
CA ILE A 368 -9.37 0.65 -31.21
C ILE A 368 -7.91 0.96 -30.84
N ALA A 369 -6.98 0.43 -31.61
CA ALA A 369 -5.59 0.91 -31.67
C ALA A 369 -5.34 1.62 -33.00
N GLN A 370 -4.39 2.52 -33.02
CA GLN A 370 -4.06 3.33 -34.19
C GLN A 370 -2.65 3.90 -34.14
N SER A 371 -2.13 4.33 -35.29
CA SER A 371 -0.90 5.11 -35.36
C SER A 371 -1.03 6.17 -36.45
N LEU A 372 -1.50 7.36 -36.09
CA LEU A 372 -1.74 8.46 -37.03
C LEU A 372 -0.44 9.03 -37.66
N SER A 373 0.73 8.71 -37.08
CA SER A 373 2.02 9.16 -37.59
C SER A 373 2.61 8.26 -38.69
N LYS A 374 2.03 7.07 -38.93
CA LYS A 374 2.50 6.15 -39.97
C LYS A 374 1.72 6.35 -41.25
N ASP A 375 2.42 6.27 -42.40
CA ASP A 375 1.84 6.55 -43.70
C ASP A 375 1.67 5.30 -44.60
N SER A 376 2.47 4.24 -44.41
CA SER A 376 2.39 3.06 -45.22
C SER A 376 1.46 1.99 -44.64
N LEU A 377 0.71 1.31 -45.51
CA LEU A 377 -0.14 0.17 -45.15
C LEU A 377 0.66 -0.93 -44.43
N GLY A 378 1.82 -1.29 -44.99
CA GLY A 378 2.66 -2.37 -44.48
C GLY A 378 3.15 -2.11 -43.06
N SER A 379 3.57 -0.86 -42.74
CA SER A 379 4.03 -0.49 -41.41
C SER A 379 2.89 -0.52 -40.35
N GLN A 380 1.68 -0.15 -40.75
CA GLN A 380 0.53 -0.16 -39.86
C GLN A 380 0.00 -1.58 -39.63
N LEU A 381 -0.02 -2.42 -40.70
CA LEU A 381 -0.36 -3.85 -40.56
C LEU A 381 0.63 -4.59 -39.65
N ALA A 382 1.92 -4.33 -39.76
CA ALA A 382 2.93 -4.93 -38.93
C ALA A 382 2.74 -4.58 -37.45
N ILE A 383 2.26 -3.37 -37.14
CA ILE A 383 1.92 -2.99 -35.77
C ILE A 383 0.66 -3.75 -35.28
N ALA A 384 -0.36 -3.88 -36.13
CA ALA A 384 -1.57 -4.63 -35.79
C ALA A 384 -1.25 -6.12 -35.52
N GLU A 385 -0.39 -6.74 -36.34
CA GLU A 385 0.10 -8.11 -36.10
C GLU A 385 0.89 -8.23 -34.82
N LYS A 386 1.83 -7.32 -34.55
CA LYS A 386 2.60 -7.30 -33.27
C LYS A 386 1.71 -7.18 -32.04
N LEU A 387 0.61 -6.43 -32.14
CA LEU A 387 -0.36 -6.25 -31.06
C LEU A 387 -1.38 -7.40 -31.02
N ALA A 388 -1.30 -8.39 -31.90
CA ALA A 388 -2.24 -9.50 -32.05
C ALA A 388 -3.72 -9.06 -32.14
N ILE A 389 -3.96 -7.95 -32.86
CA ILE A 389 -5.30 -7.40 -33.05
C ILE A 389 -5.99 -8.17 -34.19
N PRO A 390 -7.20 -8.74 -33.96
CA PRO A 390 -7.82 -9.65 -34.91
C PRO A 390 -8.36 -8.97 -36.18
N TYR A 391 -8.73 -7.70 -36.12
CA TYR A 391 -9.32 -6.99 -37.27
C TYR A 391 -8.60 -5.67 -37.53
N ALA A 392 -8.52 -5.28 -38.80
CA ALA A 392 -8.08 -3.96 -39.22
C ALA A 392 -9.18 -3.25 -40.02
N ILE A 393 -9.43 -2.00 -39.73
CA ILE A 393 -10.19 -1.09 -40.59
C ILE A 393 -9.18 -0.31 -41.40
N ILE A 394 -9.27 -0.41 -42.75
CA ILE A 394 -8.42 0.33 -43.67
C ILE A 394 -9.27 1.46 -44.26
N PHE A 395 -8.77 2.67 -44.14
CA PHE A 395 -9.37 3.88 -44.64
C PHE A 395 -8.37 4.66 -45.49
N GLY A 396 -8.51 4.52 -46.80
CA GLY A 396 -7.68 5.19 -47.77
C GLY A 396 -8.39 6.36 -48.44
N VAL A 397 -7.77 6.91 -49.48
CA VAL A 397 -8.32 8.06 -50.24
C VAL A 397 -9.67 7.69 -50.89
N LYS A 398 -9.76 6.49 -51.47
CA LYS A 398 -10.96 5.98 -52.13
C LYS A 398 -12.11 5.87 -51.09
N GLU A 399 -11.85 5.20 -50.01
CA GLU A 399 -12.82 5.00 -48.94
C GLU A 399 -13.28 6.34 -48.33
N ALA A 400 -12.37 7.32 -48.28
CA ALA A 400 -12.71 8.68 -47.79
C ALA A 400 -13.66 9.42 -48.75
N LEU A 401 -13.57 9.15 -50.06
CA LEU A 401 -14.49 9.73 -51.08
C LEU A 401 -15.85 9.03 -51.09
N GLU A 402 -15.82 7.70 -50.94
CA GLU A 402 -17.02 6.84 -51.01
C GLU A 402 -17.76 6.71 -49.67
N ASN A 403 -17.25 7.33 -48.61
CA ASN A 403 -17.75 7.15 -47.21
C ASN A 403 -17.87 5.66 -46.79
N SER A 404 -16.89 4.88 -47.18
CA SER A 404 -16.79 3.44 -46.93
C SER A 404 -15.53 3.12 -46.10
N VAL A 405 -15.40 1.90 -45.63
CA VAL A 405 -14.19 1.36 -45.01
C VAL A 405 -13.98 -0.07 -45.46
N ILE A 406 -12.72 -0.51 -45.54
CA ILE A 406 -12.41 -1.91 -45.76
C ILE A 406 -12.16 -2.56 -44.41
N VAL A 407 -12.86 -3.66 -44.12
CA VAL A 407 -12.60 -4.47 -42.91
C VAL A 407 -11.77 -5.68 -43.31
N ARG A 408 -10.61 -5.83 -42.70
CA ARG A 408 -9.67 -6.94 -42.92
C ARG A 408 -9.62 -7.83 -41.67
N ASP A 409 -9.86 -9.11 -41.89
CA ASP A 409 -9.57 -10.14 -40.90
C ASP A 409 -8.05 -10.44 -40.95
N MET A 410 -7.36 -10.26 -39.82
CA MET A 410 -5.91 -10.42 -39.75
C MET A 410 -5.48 -11.88 -39.68
N SER A 411 -6.38 -12.82 -39.37
CA SER A 411 -6.08 -14.26 -39.25
C SER A 411 -6.00 -14.94 -40.61
N ASN A 412 -6.94 -14.66 -41.50
CA ASN A 412 -7.06 -15.28 -42.81
C ASN A 412 -6.76 -14.31 -43.96
N ARG A 413 -6.47 -13.03 -43.66
CA ARG A 413 -6.19 -11.95 -44.59
C ARG A 413 -7.35 -11.64 -45.56
N SER A 414 -8.57 -12.11 -45.29
CA SER A 414 -9.74 -11.74 -46.11
C SER A 414 -10.10 -10.26 -45.88
N GLN A 415 -10.67 -9.66 -46.96
CA GLN A 415 -11.08 -8.25 -46.95
C GLN A 415 -12.52 -8.15 -47.47
N ASN A 416 -13.35 -7.40 -46.77
CA ASN A 416 -14.71 -7.06 -47.18
C ASN A 416 -14.88 -5.54 -47.19
#